data_b8da42e46dce49c0c10eb7a60e93aed5
#
_entry.id   b8da42e46dce49c0c10eb7a60e93aed5
#
_cell.length_a   1.000
_cell.length_b   1.000
_cell.length_c   1.000
_cell.angle_alpha   90.00
_cell.angle_beta   90.00
_cell.angle_gamma   90.00
#
_symmetry.space_group_name_H-M   'P 1'
#
loop_
_entity.id
_entity.type
_entity.pdbx_description
1 polymer ?
#
loop_
_entity_poly.entity_id
_entity_poly.type
_entity_poly.pdbx_seq_one_letter_code
_entity_poly.pdbx_strand_id
1 'polypeptide(L)'
;MNRALPRAAALAVCLLAGLAACKNESAPTAAGGDAAAPSASTPATAGDTVAAEITGAGASFVYPLISKWSADYAKTTGNKVNYQSIGSGGGIAQIKAGTVDFGSSDKPLAPEELAKDGLVQFPSTIGGVVPVVNLPGIEPGKLRLTGALLADIYLGKVTTWNDAAIAAVNPGVALPADKIHVVRRSDGSGTTYNFTNYLTKVSPAWKAAVGEGTTVNWAGTSVGGKGNEGVASYVKQLKGAIGYVELSYALQNKMAHAAMQNSAGAWVQPNAASFAAAAASADWKNSQDFNLVITDAPGAESWPITATNFILMRKQPRDAADAKAALEF
;
A
#
# COMPACT_ATOMS: atom_id res chain seq x y z
N MET A 1 4.61 -14.75 -57.67
CA MET A 1 3.51 -15.71 -57.99
C MET A 1 2.45 -15.60 -56.93
N ASN A 2 1.27 -15.16 -57.36
CA ASN A 2 0.02 -14.91 -56.64
C ASN A 2 -0.58 -16.13 -55.95
N ARG A 3 -1.27 -15.89 -54.81
CA ARG A 3 -2.63 -16.37 -54.48
C ARG A 3 -2.91 -15.88 -53.04
N ALA A 4 -3.69 -14.88 -52.80
CA ALA A 4 -5.17 -14.74 -52.90
C ALA A 4 -5.93 -15.36 -51.70
N LEU A 5 -6.53 -14.47 -50.90
CA LEU A 5 -7.55 -14.68 -49.84
C LEU A 5 -8.80 -15.43 -50.35
N PRO A 6 -9.65 -15.90 -49.44
CA PRO A 6 -10.98 -15.31 -49.47
C PRO A 6 -11.58 -14.85 -48.12
N ARG A 7 -12.39 -13.80 -48.26
CA ARG A 7 -13.40 -13.27 -47.34
C ARG A 7 -14.64 -14.16 -47.36
N ALA A 8 -15.31 -14.27 -46.18
CA ALA A 8 -16.76 -14.47 -46.11
C ALA A 8 -17.13 -14.04 -44.67
N ALA A 9 -17.85 -13.01 -44.42
CA ALA A 9 -19.25 -12.68 -44.71
C ALA A 9 -20.12 -12.92 -43.45
N ALA A 10 -20.75 -11.85 -43.04
CA ALA A 10 -21.63 -11.57 -41.94
C ALA A 10 -22.91 -12.44 -41.89
N LEU A 11 -23.49 -12.58 -40.69
CA LEU A 11 -24.94 -12.65 -40.54
C LEU A 11 -25.36 -11.96 -39.23
N ALA A 12 -26.12 -10.88 -39.39
CA ALA A 12 -26.90 -10.20 -38.37
C ALA A 12 -28.26 -10.93 -38.30
N VAL A 13 -28.78 -11.13 -37.05
CA VAL A 13 -30.19 -11.43 -36.85
C VAL A 13 -30.70 -10.53 -35.75
N CYS A 14 -31.52 -9.57 -36.14
CA CYS A 14 -32.45 -8.80 -35.31
C CYS A 14 -33.67 -9.65 -34.98
N LEU A 15 -34.11 -9.64 -33.74
CA LEU A 15 -35.50 -9.98 -33.40
C LEU A 15 -36.05 -8.93 -32.39
N LEU A 16 -37.03 -8.20 -32.89
CA LEU A 16 -37.95 -7.28 -32.18
C LEU A 16 -39.16 -8.07 -31.66
N ALA A 17 -39.87 -7.42 -30.75
CA ALA A 17 -41.25 -7.60 -30.27
C ALA A 17 -41.33 -8.19 -28.84
N GLY A 18 -42.18 -7.69 -27.94
CA GLY A 18 -43.29 -6.80 -28.03
C GLY A 18 -43.77 -6.34 -26.67
N LEU A 19 -44.38 -5.17 -26.70
CA LEU A 19 -45.16 -4.55 -25.61
C LEU A 19 -46.39 -5.32 -25.25
N ALA A 20 -46.76 -5.36 -23.94
CA ALA A 20 -48.16 -5.49 -23.53
C ALA A 20 -48.45 -4.58 -22.32
N ALA A 21 -49.19 -3.56 -22.58
CA ALA A 21 -49.84 -2.71 -21.58
C ALA A 21 -51.17 -3.39 -21.16
N CYS A 22 -51.47 -3.35 -19.86
CA CYS A 22 -52.85 -3.46 -19.39
C CYS A 22 -53.20 -2.33 -18.47
N LYS A 23 -54.01 -1.42 -19.01
CA LYS A 23 -54.85 -0.49 -18.23
C LYS A 23 -55.96 -1.30 -17.55
N ASN A 24 -56.35 -0.92 -16.35
CA ASN A 24 -57.72 -1.02 -15.93
C ASN A 24 -58.14 0.17 -15.05
N GLU A 25 -59.05 0.97 -15.58
CA GLU A 25 -59.83 2.00 -14.91
C GLU A 25 -61.05 1.35 -14.24
N SER A 26 -61.41 1.81 -13.07
CA SER A 26 -62.84 2.14 -12.75
C SER A 26 -62.94 2.74 -11.33
N ALA A 27 -63.39 3.98 -11.21
CA ALA A 27 -64.15 4.50 -10.10
C ALA A 27 -65.66 4.41 -10.48
N PRO A 28 -66.68 4.77 -9.66
CA PRO A 28 -66.70 5.75 -8.56
C PRO A 28 -67.73 5.45 -7.39
N THR A 29 -67.89 6.51 -6.53
CA THR A 29 -69.04 6.88 -5.65
C THR A 29 -69.12 6.26 -4.26
N ALA A 30 -69.40 6.93 -3.23
CA ALA A 30 -69.74 8.27 -2.69
C ALA A 30 -70.16 8.12 -1.20
N ALA A 31 -69.90 9.16 -0.44
CA ALA A 31 -70.65 9.69 0.70
C ALA A 31 -70.56 9.08 2.12
N GLY A 32 -70.12 9.94 3.02
CA GLY A 32 -70.81 10.17 4.27
C GLY A 32 -70.04 9.94 5.58
N GLY A 33 -69.83 11.02 6.36
CA GLY A 33 -69.88 10.94 7.81
C GLY A 33 -68.64 11.44 8.57
N ASP A 34 -68.76 12.64 9.11
CA ASP A 34 -67.95 13.27 10.17
C ASP A 34 -67.55 12.35 11.31
N ALA A 35 -66.28 12.47 11.75
CA ALA A 35 -65.93 12.59 13.16
C ALA A 35 -64.46 12.92 13.31
N ALA A 36 -64.15 14.10 13.81
CA ALA A 36 -62.83 14.51 14.23
C ALA A 36 -62.39 13.69 15.44
N ALA A 37 -61.20 13.02 15.34
CA ALA A 37 -60.50 12.47 16.50
C ALA A 37 -59.09 13.07 16.52
N PRO A 38 -58.50 13.33 17.71
CA PRO A 38 -57.31 14.12 17.89
C PRO A 38 -56.08 13.43 17.31
N SER A 39 -55.30 14.19 16.58
CA SER A 39 -54.00 13.80 16.09
C SER A 39 -53.07 13.43 17.27
N ALA A 40 -52.86 12.15 17.47
CA ALA A 40 -51.73 11.67 18.25
C ALA A 40 -50.47 11.98 17.43
N SER A 41 -49.68 12.92 17.91
CA SER A 41 -48.33 13.15 17.45
C SER A 41 -47.52 11.86 17.67
N THR A 42 -47.29 11.12 16.61
CA THR A 42 -46.33 10.03 16.57
C THR A 42 -44.96 10.59 16.95
N PRO A 43 -44.24 10.01 17.93
CA PRO A 43 -42.87 10.42 18.18
C PRO A 43 -42.11 10.24 16.88
N ALA A 44 -41.36 11.26 16.47
CA ALA A 44 -40.42 11.16 15.38
C ALA A 44 -39.51 9.95 15.72
N THR A 45 -39.62 8.90 14.94
CA THR A 45 -38.65 7.82 14.93
C THR A 45 -37.28 8.48 14.73
N ALA A 46 -36.39 8.20 15.68
CA ALA A 46 -34.95 8.53 15.55
C ALA A 46 -34.53 8.13 14.13
N GLY A 47 -34.12 9.12 13.33
CA GLY A 47 -33.79 8.88 11.94
C GLY A 47 -32.80 7.75 11.85
N ASP A 48 -33.07 6.78 11.01
CA ASP A 48 -32.10 5.81 10.56
C ASP A 48 -30.91 6.60 10.02
N THR A 49 -29.85 6.70 10.80
CA THR A 49 -28.58 7.26 10.34
C THR A 49 -28.09 6.30 9.26
N VAL A 50 -28.21 6.73 8.01
CA VAL A 50 -27.67 5.96 6.87
C VAL A 50 -26.19 5.73 7.16
N ALA A 51 -25.78 4.47 7.17
CA ALA A 51 -24.39 4.11 7.40
C ALA A 51 -23.49 4.77 6.33
N ALA A 52 -22.44 5.46 6.76
CA ALA A 52 -21.54 6.14 5.84
C ALA A 52 -20.75 5.12 5.01
N GLU A 53 -20.53 5.43 3.74
CA GLU A 53 -19.63 4.70 2.85
C GLU A 53 -18.35 5.50 2.65
N ILE A 54 -17.33 5.19 3.43
CA ILE A 54 -16.04 5.85 3.39
C ILE A 54 -15.20 5.23 2.29
N THR A 55 -14.63 6.06 1.41
CA THR A 55 -13.73 5.63 0.34
C THR A 55 -12.30 6.05 0.63
N GLY A 56 -11.37 5.12 0.50
CA GLY A 56 -9.93 5.38 0.65
C GLY A 56 -9.12 4.72 -0.45
N ALA A 57 -7.94 5.26 -0.74
CA ALA A 57 -7.04 4.65 -1.71
C ALA A 57 -5.58 4.94 -1.37
N GLY A 58 -4.68 4.03 -1.73
CA GLY A 58 -3.25 4.31 -1.62
C GLY A 58 -2.38 3.12 -1.30
N ALA A 59 -1.51 3.31 -0.34
CA ALA A 59 -0.43 2.40 0.00
C ALA A 59 -0.88 0.96 0.24
N SER A 60 -0.26 0.02 -0.46
CA SER A 60 -0.42 -1.41 -0.16
C SER A 60 0.28 -1.82 1.14
N PHE A 61 1.23 -1.02 1.62
CA PHE A 61 1.94 -1.20 2.89
C PHE A 61 0.97 -1.39 4.06
N VAL A 62 -0.03 -0.52 4.20
CA VAL A 62 -0.99 -0.51 5.30
C VAL A 62 -2.25 -1.34 5.03
N TYR A 63 -2.41 -1.87 3.81
CA TYR A 63 -3.64 -2.54 3.38
C TYR A 63 -4.08 -3.71 4.29
N PRO A 64 -3.19 -4.61 4.76
CA PRO A 64 -3.59 -5.68 5.67
C PRO A 64 -4.23 -5.15 6.96
N LEU A 65 -3.72 -4.03 7.47
CA LEU A 65 -4.20 -3.39 8.69
C LEU A 65 -5.52 -2.65 8.44
N ILE A 66 -5.61 -1.83 7.40
CA ILE A 66 -6.86 -1.15 7.01
C ILE A 66 -7.97 -2.18 6.75
N SER A 67 -7.66 -3.28 6.08
CA SER A 67 -8.65 -4.35 5.82
C SER A 67 -9.24 -4.92 7.11
N LYS A 68 -8.37 -5.15 8.11
CA LYS A 68 -8.83 -5.62 9.43
C LYS A 68 -9.64 -4.53 10.16
N TRP A 69 -9.13 -3.31 10.22
CA TRP A 69 -9.82 -2.20 10.87
C TRP A 69 -11.18 -1.92 10.24
N SER A 70 -11.28 -1.93 8.90
CA SER A 70 -12.55 -1.75 8.18
C SER A 70 -13.59 -2.79 8.57
N ALA A 71 -13.17 -4.06 8.69
CA ALA A 71 -14.05 -5.14 9.10
C ALA A 71 -14.53 -4.98 10.56
N ASP A 72 -13.66 -4.54 11.46
CA ASP A 72 -13.99 -4.34 12.87
C ASP A 72 -14.83 -3.07 13.05
N TYR A 73 -14.52 -1.99 12.34
CA TYR A 73 -15.29 -0.73 12.34
C TYR A 73 -16.71 -0.93 11.82
N ALA A 74 -16.88 -1.70 10.75
CA ALA A 74 -18.21 -2.00 10.23
C ALA A 74 -19.09 -2.78 11.23
N LYS A 75 -18.50 -3.68 12.03
CA LYS A 75 -19.24 -4.42 13.08
C LYS A 75 -19.72 -3.52 14.21
N THR A 76 -18.94 -2.49 14.55
CA THR A 76 -19.24 -1.63 15.70
C THR A 76 -20.11 -0.45 15.35
N THR A 77 -20.00 0.09 14.14
CA THR A 77 -20.66 1.33 13.71
C THR A 77 -21.71 1.13 12.61
N GLY A 78 -21.65 0.03 11.88
CA GLY A 78 -22.41 -0.18 10.64
C GLY A 78 -21.79 0.51 9.42
N ASN A 79 -20.83 1.44 9.58
CA ASN A 79 -20.19 2.16 8.48
C ASN A 79 -19.28 1.24 7.66
N LYS A 80 -19.20 1.49 6.36
CA LYS A 80 -18.36 0.70 5.45
C LYS A 80 -17.15 1.52 4.98
N VAL A 81 -16.00 0.88 4.97
CA VAL A 81 -14.77 1.48 4.44
C VAL A 81 -14.32 0.69 3.22
N ASN A 82 -14.33 1.33 2.06
CA ASN A 82 -13.88 0.79 0.79
C ASN A 82 -12.47 1.31 0.49
N TYR A 83 -11.46 0.51 0.75
CA TYR A 83 -10.06 0.88 0.51
C TYR A 83 -9.48 0.20 -0.73
N GLN A 84 -8.90 1.02 -1.63
CA GLN A 84 -8.24 0.55 -2.85
C GLN A 84 -6.72 0.52 -2.66
N SER A 85 -6.14 -0.69 -2.58
CA SER A 85 -4.69 -0.91 -2.51
C SER A 85 -4.06 -0.71 -3.90
N ILE A 86 -3.71 0.54 -4.25
CA ILE A 86 -3.22 0.93 -5.59
C ILE A 86 -1.82 1.57 -5.57
N GLY A 87 -1.18 1.55 -4.41
CA GLY A 87 0.12 2.19 -4.16
C GLY A 87 0.00 3.66 -3.79
N SER A 88 1.01 4.17 -3.07
CA SER A 88 1.03 5.55 -2.56
C SER A 88 0.84 6.59 -3.66
N GLY A 89 1.45 6.39 -4.83
CA GLY A 89 1.28 7.30 -5.97
C GLY A 89 -0.17 7.39 -6.44
N GLY A 90 -0.88 6.26 -6.48
CA GLY A 90 -2.30 6.21 -6.81
C GLY A 90 -3.17 6.90 -5.76
N GLY A 91 -2.89 6.67 -4.47
CA GLY A 91 -3.58 7.33 -3.36
C GLY A 91 -3.43 8.84 -3.36
N ILE A 92 -2.19 9.32 -3.55
CA ILE A 92 -1.89 10.76 -3.68
C ILE A 92 -2.67 11.36 -4.88
N ALA A 93 -2.68 10.69 -6.03
CA ALA A 93 -3.40 11.18 -7.20
C ALA A 93 -4.92 11.26 -6.96
N GLN A 94 -5.52 10.26 -6.33
CA GLN A 94 -6.95 10.22 -6.07
C GLN A 94 -7.39 11.26 -5.02
N ILE A 95 -6.64 11.45 -3.94
CA ILE A 95 -6.99 12.47 -2.94
C ILE A 95 -6.84 13.90 -3.51
N LYS A 96 -5.81 14.15 -4.34
CA LYS A 96 -5.68 15.42 -5.07
C LYS A 96 -6.85 15.68 -6.01
N ALA A 97 -7.30 14.65 -6.72
CA ALA A 97 -8.48 14.72 -7.60
C ALA A 97 -9.81 14.80 -6.83
N GLY A 98 -9.80 14.53 -5.51
CA GLY A 98 -11.00 14.51 -4.68
C GLY A 98 -11.96 13.36 -5.02
N THR A 99 -11.44 12.23 -5.47
CA THR A 99 -12.22 11.03 -5.81
C THR A 99 -12.36 10.05 -4.65
N VAL A 100 -11.66 10.31 -3.55
CA VAL A 100 -11.71 9.53 -2.30
C VAL A 100 -11.75 10.48 -1.10
N ASP A 101 -12.22 9.99 0.05
CA ASP A 101 -12.32 10.74 1.29
C ASP A 101 -10.98 10.83 2.01
N PHE A 102 -10.15 9.78 1.88
CA PHE A 102 -8.78 9.80 2.34
C PHE A 102 -7.81 9.12 1.38
N GLY A 103 -6.60 9.63 1.31
CA GLY A 103 -5.47 8.98 0.65
C GLY A 103 -4.54 8.33 1.66
N SER A 104 -3.74 7.36 1.24
CA SER A 104 -2.73 6.75 2.09
C SER A 104 -1.39 6.66 1.35
N SER A 105 -0.30 7.07 2.02
CA SER A 105 1.04 7.11 1.44
C SER A 105 2.11 6.79 2.48
N ASP A 106 3.12 5.99 2.09
CA ASP A 106 4.32 5.77 2.91
C ASP A 106 5.44 6.77 2.57
N LYS A 107 5.17 7.67 1.62
CA LYS A 107 6.00 8.84 1.36
C LYS A 107 5.25 10.06 1.89
N PRO A 108 5.82 10.85 2.83
CA PRO A 108 5.22 12.11 3.23
C PRO A 108 5.24 13.09 2.05
N LEU A 109 4.22 13.94 1.97
CA LEU A 109 4.21 15.09 1.06
C LEU A 109 4.94 16.27 1.72
N ALA A 110 5.63 17.05 0.90
CA ALA A 110 6.25 18.27 1.36
C ALA A 110 5.20 19.32 1.79
N PRO A 111 5.47 20.17 2.78
CA PRO A 111 4.55 21.21 3.23
C PRO A 111 4.02 22.10 2.10
N GLU A 112 4.88 22.45 1.13
CA GLU A 112 4.52 23.25 -0.04
C GLU A 112 3.54 22.50 -0.96
N GLU A 113 3.71 21.18 -1.10
CA GLU A 113 2.83 20.33 -1.87
C GLU A 113 1.46 20.20 -1.20
N LEU A 114 1.43 20.00 0.12
CA LEU A 114 0.19 19.96 0.91
C LEU A 114 -0.57 21.29 0.81
N ALA A 115 0.14 22.42 0.97
CA ALA A 115 -0.48 23.74 0.87
C ALA A 115 -1.06 24.01 -0.52
N LYS A 116 -0.30 23.70 -1.58
CA LYS A 116 -0.71 23.86 -2.98
C LYS A 116 -1.99 23.07 -3.31
N ASP A 117 -2.06 21.83 -2.83
CA ASP A 117 -3.16 20.92 -3.16
C ASP A 117 -4.31 20.97 -2.14
N GLY A 118 -4.22 21.84 -1.12
CA GLY A 118 -5.23 21.98 -0.07
C GLY A 118 -5.41 20.73 0.78
N LEU A 119 -4.29 20.02 1.05
CA LEU A 119 -4.27 18.78 1.81
C LEU A 119 -3.69 19.01 3.22
N VAL A 120 -3.99 18.07 4.10
CA VAL A 120 -3.31 17.79 5.35
C VAL A 120 -2.83 16.36 5.35
N GLN A 121 -1.79 16.08 6.14
CA GLN A 121 -1.34 14.70 6.41
C GLN A 121 -1.06 14.50 7.89
N PHE A 122 -1.21 13.26 8.33
CA PHE A 122 -0.81 12.84 9.68
C PHE A 122 -0.36 11.37 9.66
N PRO A 123 0.57 10.97 10.55
CA PRO A 123 1.02 9.58 10.64
C PRO A 123 -0.10 8.70 11.19
N SER A 124 -0.29 7.52 10.59
CA SER A 124 -1.28 6.52 11.04
C SER A 124 -0.63 5.28 11.64
N THR A 125 0.38 4.75 10.98
CA THR A 125 1.06 3.53 11.42
C THR A 125 2.55 3.59 11.09
N ILE A 126 3.34 2.78 11.81
CA ILE A 126 4.75 2.56 11.55
C ILE A 126 4.98 1.07 11.38
N GLY A 127 5.77 0.72 10.38
CA GLY A 127 6.12 -0.66 10.07
C GLY A 127 7.51 -0.74 9.43
N GLY A 128 7.90 -1.93 8.99
CA GLY A 128 9.21 -2.16 8.38
C GLY A 128 9.12 -2.68 6.96
N VAL A 129 9.91 -2.08 6.08
CA VAL A 129 10.22 -2.67 4.78
C VAL A 129 11.30 -3.73 4.99
N VAL A 130 11.04 -4.96 4.57
CA VAL A 130 11.95 -6.09 4.79
C VAL A 130 12.39 -6.71 3.47
N PRO A 131 13.69 -6.97 3.28
CA PRO A 131 14.16 -7.80 2.18
C PRO A 131 13.67 -9.23 2.37
N VAL A 132 12.97 -9.77 1.36
CA VAL A 132 12.47 -11.14 1.34
C VAL A 132 13.14 -11.95 0.23
N VAL A 133 13.37 -13.23 0.47
CA VAL A 133 14.11 -14.10 -0.45
C VAL A 133 13.39 -15.43 -0.68
N ASN A 134 13.66 -16.05 -1.82
CA ASN A 134 13.24 -17.41 -2.12
C ASN A 134 14.48 -18.30 -2.29
N LEU A 135 15.03 -18.72 -1.16
CA LEU A 135 16.22 -19.58 -1.09
C LEU A 135 15.89 -20.84 -0.31
N PRO A 136 16.00 -22.03 -0.91
CA PRO A 136 15.80 -23.29 -0.21
C PRO A 136 16.72 -23.43 1.02
N GLY A 137 16.14 -23.79 2.16
CA GLY A 137 16.89 -24.02 3.39
C GLY A 137 17.24 -22.74 4.17
N ILE A 138 16.85 -21.56 3.71
CA ILE A 138 17.03 -20.31 4.45
C ILE A 138 15.74 -19.98 5.21
N GLU A 139 15.83 -20.05 6.53
CA GLU A 139 14.73 -19.69 7.44
C GLU A 139 14.64 -18.16 7.64
N PRO A 140 13.48 -17.63 8.05
CA PRO A 140 13.31 -16.21 8.38
C PRO A 140 14.37 -15.71 9.37
N GLY A 141 14.99 -14.58 9.06
CA GLY A 141 16.00 -13.94 9.90
C GLY A 141 17.40 -14.59 9.88
N LYS A 142 17.61 -15.67 9.13
CA LYS A 142 18.92 -16.35 9.05
C LYS A 142 19.86 -15.69 8.05
N LEU A 143 19.35 -15.17 6.95
CA LEU A 143 20.15 -14.41 6.00
C LEU A 143 20.47 -13.02 6.57
N ARG A 144 21.71 -12.60 6.46
CA ARG A 144 22.19 -11.28 6.90
C ARG A 144 22.55 -10.42 5.69
N LEU A 145 22.12 -9.17 5.66
CA LEU A 145 22.47 -8.20 4.63
C LEU A 145 22.86 -6.86 5.26
N THR A 146 23.95 -6.27 4.77
CA THR A 146 24.25 -4.87 5.05
C THR A 146 23.55 -3.98 4.03
N GLY A 147 23.35 -2.69 4.36
CA GLY A 147 22.73 -1.75 3.42
C GLY A 147 23.54 -1.57 2.13
N ALA A 148 24.88 -1.53 2.22
CA ALA A 148 25.77 -1.45 1.07
C ALA A 148 25.64 -2.69 0.17
N LEU A 149 25.63 -3.89 0.76
CA LEU A 149 25.47 -5.14 0.03
C LEU A 149 24.09 -5.22 -0.66
N LEU A 150 23.03 -4.80 0.03
CA LEU A 150 21.69 -4.74 -0.56
C LEU A 150 21.66 -3.78 -1.76
N ALA A 151 22.31 -2.62 -1.66
CA ALA A 151 22.45 -1.71 -2.78
C ALA A 151 23.22 -2.33 -3.95
N ASP A 152 24.32 -3.04 -3.71
CA ASP A 152 25.11 -3.68 -4.76
C ASP A 152 24.34 -4.82 -5.46
N ILE A 153 23.49 -5.55 -4.74
CA ILE A 153 22.56 -6.52 -5.34
C ILE A 153 21.59 -5.81 -6.30
N TYR A 154 20.94 -4.74 -5.86
CA TYR A 154 19.98 -4.00 -6.68
C TYR A 154 20.61 -3.16 -7.80
N LEU A 155 21.92 -2.85 -7.70
CA LEU A 155 22.72 -2.29 -8.79
C LEU A 155 23.17 -3.34 -9.81
N GLY A 156 22.97 -4.64 -9.54
CA GLY A 156 23.42 -5.74 -10.39
C GLY A 156 24.93 -5.99 -10.33
N LYS A 157 25.62 -5.52 -9.30
CA LYS A 157 27.05 -5.80 -9.06
C LYS A 157 27.27 -7.16 -8.42
N VAL A 158 26.39 -7.55 -7.50
CA VAL A 158 26.34 -8.87 -6.88
C VAL A 158 25.18 -9.65 -7.52
N THR A 159 25.49 -10.73 -8.23
CA THR A 159 24.55 -11.41 -9.11
C THR A 159 24.27 -12.87 -8.77
N THR A 160 24.99 -13.45 -7.81
CA THR A 160 24.82 -14.83 -7.33
C THR A 160 24.80 -14.88 -5.81
N TRP A 161 24.04 -15.83 -5.25
CA TRP A 161 23.88 -15.93 -3.80
C TRP A 161 25.15 -16.38 -3.05
N ASN A 162 26.02 -17.13 -3.71
CA ASN A 162 27.32 -17.54 -3.15
C ASN A 162 28.43 -16.52 -3.38
N ASP A 163 28.12 -15.30 -3.78
CA ASP A 163 29.11 -14.22 -3.90
C ASP A 163 29.89 -14.03 -2.58
N ALA A 164 31.18 -13.76 -2.70
CA ALA A 164 32.08 -13.60 -1.55
C ALA A 164 31.60 -12.50 -0.58
N ALA A 165 30.98 -11.42 -1.09
CA ALA A 165 30.45 -10.35 -0.27
C ALA A 165 29.24 -10.79 0.58
N ILE A 166 28.37 -11.68 0.03
CA ILE A 166 27.26 -12.27 0.79
C ILE A 166 27.81 -13.29 1.80
N ALA A 167 28.73 -14.17 1.38
CA ALA A 167 29.33 -15.21 2.24
C ALA A 167 30.04 -14.60 3.46
N ALA A 168 30.73 -13.49 3.28
CA ALA A 168 31.48 -12.81 4.35
C ALA A 168 30.61 -12.38 5.54
N VAL A 169 29.35 -12.00 5.30
CA VAL A 169 28.41 -11.59 6.37
C VAL A 169 27.47 -12.71 6.82
N ASN A 170 27.59 -13.89 6.21
CA ASN A 170 26.77 -15.08 6.48
C ASN A 170 27.62 -16.33 6.82
N PRO A 171 28.54 -16.27 7.81
CA PRO A 171 29.38 -17.42 8.14
C PRO A 171 28.52 -18.62 8.55
N GLY A 172 28.83 -19.80 7.98
CA GLY A 172 28.11 -21.04 8.28
C GLY A 172 26.74 -21.20 7.60
N VAL A 173 26.29 -20.23 6.80
CA VAL A 173 25.10 -20.38 5.99
C VAL A 173 25.42 -20.99 4.64
N ALA A 174 24.78 -22.11 4.29
CA ALA A 174 24.93 -22.74 2.97
C ALA A 174 24.23 -21.89 1.90
N LEU A 175 25.00 -21.09 1.18
CA LEU A 175 24.51 -20.22 0.11
C LEU A 175 24.59 -20.95 -1.24
N PRO A 176 23.50 -21.07 -2.02
CA PRO A 176 23.53 -21.72 -3.32
C PRO A 176 24.25 -20.86 -4.37
N ALA A 177 24.78 -21.48 -5.43
CA ALA A 177 25.37 -20.78 -6.57
C ALA A 177 24.29 -20.22 -7.53
N ASP A 178 23.03 -20.15 -7.08
CA ASP A 178 21.93 -19.67 -7.88
C ASP A 178 22.08 -18.16 -8.19
N LYS A 179 21.61 -17.78 -9.38
CA LYS A 179 21.54 -16.38 -9.78
C LYS A 179 20.51 -15.62 -8.93
N ILE A 180 20.82 -14.36 -8.60
CA ILE A 180 19.89 -13.45 -7.92
C ILE A 180 18.90 -12.88 -8.94
N HIS A 181 17.62 -13.03 -8.68
CA HIS A 181 16.53 -12.43 -9.45
C HIS A 181 15.91 -11.29 -8.65
N VAL A 182 16.18 -10.06 -9.05
CA VAL A 182 15.66 -8.86 -8.38
C VAL A 182 14.19 -8.67 -8.72
N VAL A 183 13.35 -8.57 -7.68
CA VAL A 183 11.93 -8.22 -7.78
C VAL A 183 11.72 -6.84 -7.15
N ARG A 184 11.05 -5.98 -7.89
CA ARG A 184 10.79 -4.59 -7.48
C ARG A 184 9.34 -4.21 -7.70
N ARG A 185 8.91 -3.04 -7.26
CA ARG A 185 7.58 -2.50 -7.51
C ARG A 185 7.44 -1.97 -8.94
N SER A 186 6.27 -2.18 -9.53
CA SER A 186 5.92 -1.67 -10.87
C SER A 186 4.99 -0.46 -10.83
N ASP A 187 4.46 -0.11 -9.67
CA ASP A 187 3.56 1.02 -9.41
C ASP A 187 4.27 2.14 -8.63
N GLY A 188 3.65 3.30 -8.52
CA GLY A 188 4.10 4.40 -7.65
C GLY A 188 3.95 4.00 -6.18
N SER A 189 5.07 3.68 -5.51
CA SER A 189 5.11 2.97 -4.24
C SER A 189 5.83 3.76 -3.15
N GLY A 190 5.16 3.96 -2.01
CA GLY A 190 5.81 4.48 -0.81
C GLY A 190 6.78 3.48 -0.18
N THR A 191 6.52 2.18 -0.29
CA THR A 191 7.46 1.13 0.11
C THR A 191 8.76 1.24 -0.70
N THR A 192 8.67 1.47 -2.03
CA THR A 192 9.83 1.77 -2.87
C THR A 192 10.53 3.05 -2.44
N TYR A 193 9.78 4.10 -2.12
CA TYR A 193 10.37 5.37 -1.66
C TYR A 193 11.23 5.15 -0.40
N ASN A 194 10.72 4.49 0.62
CA ASN A 194 11.48 4.22 1.84
C ASN A 194 12.68 3.29 1.59
N PHE A 195 12.52 2.26 0.76
CA PHE A 195 13.59 1.37 0.35
C PHE A 195 14.72 2.12 -0.38
N THR A 196 14.39 2.92 -1.37
CA THR A 196 15.38 3.67 -2.18
C THR A 196 15.98 4.86 -1.40
N ASN A 197 15.22 5.50 -0.50
CA ASN A 197 15.74 6.50 0.42
C ASN A 197 16.80 5.88 1.35
N TYR A 198 16.53 4.71 1.92
CA TYR A 198 17.51 3.99 2.72
C TYR A 198 18.78 3.68 1.90
N LEU A 199 18.65 3.11 0.70
CA LEU A 199 19.79 2.79 -0.15
C LEU A 199 20.59 4.05 -0.54
N THR A 200 19.91 5.19 -0.72
CA THR A 200 20.54 6.48 -1.01
C THR A 200 21.37 6.99 0.17
N LYS A 201 20.94 6.72 1.41
CA LYS A 201 21.69 7.08 2.63
C LYS A 201 22.95 6.23 2.81
N VAL A 202 22.87 4.93 2.52
CA VAL A 202 23.93 3.96 2.88
C VAL A 202 24.86 3.59 1.72
N SER A 203 24.56 4.02 0.47
CA SER A 203 25.37 3.71 -0.71
C SER A 203 25.56 4.92 -1.62
N PRO A 204 26.75 5.54 -1.65
CA PRO A 204 27.05 6.60 -2.61
C PRO A 204 26.90 6.18 -4.07
N ALA A 205 27.20 4.90 -4.38
CA ALA A 205 27.03 4.35 -5.72
C ALA A 205 25.55 4.28 -6.13
N TRP A 206 24.67 3.84 -5.21
CA TRP A 206 23.22 3.88 -5.44
C TRP A 206 22.71 5.30 -5.61
N LYS A 207 23.11 6.22 -4.72
CA LYS A 207 22.74 7.64 -4.78
C LYS A 207 23.06 8.27 -6.13
N ALA A 208 24.25 7.98 -6.66
CA ALA A 208 24.69 8.53 -7.94
C ALA A 208 23.98 7.90 -9.15
N ALA A 209 23.68 6.59 -9.10
CA ALA A 209 23.15 5.85 -10.25
C ALA A 209 21.61 5.83 -10.32
N VAL A 210 20.93 5.81 -9.19
CA VAL A 210 19.47 5.58 -9.10
C VAL A 210 18.76 6.65 -8.30
N GLY A 211 19.25 6.96 -7.09
CA GLY A 211 18.62 7.90 -6.16
C GLY A 211 17.38 7.30 -5.47
N GLU A 212 16.43 8.17 -5.12
CA GLU A 212 15.22 7.81 -4.37
C GLU A 212 13.95 8.29 -5.07
N GLY A 213 12.85 7.58 -4.85
CA GLY A 213 11.55 7.95 -5.42
C GLY A 213 10.49 6.87 -5.18
N THR A 214 9.23 7.24 -5.41
CA THR A 214 8.14 6.24 -5.46
C THR A 214 8.23 5.35 -6.70
N THR A 215 8.92 5.83 -7.72
CA THR A 215 9.38 5.14 -8.93
C THR A 215 10.79 5.62 -9.24
N VAL A 216 11.66 4.71 -9.64
CA VAL A 216 13.06 5.02 -10.01
C VAL A 216 13.44 4.26 -11.28
N ASN A 217 14.52 4.70 -11.93
CA ASN A 217 15.13 3.96 -13.02
C ASN A 217 16.00 2.85 -12.44
N TRP A 218 15.44 1.66 -12.34
CA TRP A 218 16.13 0.50 -11.76
C TRP A 218 17.34 0.10 -12.59
N ALA A 219 18.45 -0.16 -11.92
CA ALA A 219 19.63 -0.70 -12.58
C ALA A 219 19.43 -2.19 -12.91
N GLY A 220 19.93 -2.62 -14.06
CA GLY A 220 19.93 -4.04 -14.44
C GLY A 220 18.53 -4.62 -14.74
N THR A 221 18.51 -5.97 -14.84
CA THR A 221 17.28 -6.73 -15.12
C THR A 221 16.52 -7.01 -13.82
N SER A 222 15.24 -6.65 -13.79
CA SER A 222 14.36 -6.87 -12.63
C SER A 222 12.93 -7.17 -13.05
N VAL A 223 12.19 -7.88 -12.19
CA VAL A 223 10.77 -8.18 -12.37
C VAL A 223 9.93 -7.19 -11.57
N GLY A 224 8.89 -6.64 -12.19
CA GLY A 224 8.00 -5.66 -11.55
C GLY A 224 6.74 -6.31 -11.00
N GLY A 225 6.51 -6.22 -9.68
CA GLY A 225 5.28 -6.63 -9.00
C GLY A 225 4.41 -5.42 -8.64
N LYS A 226 3.11 -5.47 -8.90
CA LYS A 226 2.17 -4.44 -8.46
C LYS A 226 1.79 -4.65 -7.00
N GLY A 227 1.96 -3.62 -6.18
CA GLY A 227 1.71 -3.69 -4.73
C GLY A 227 2.74 -4.55 -3.99
N ASN A 228 2.65 -4.59 -2.67
CA ASN A 228 3.40 -5.55 -1.85
C ASN A 228 3.01 -7.00 -2.21
N GLU A 229 1.75 -7.22 -2.52
CA GLU A 229 1.17 -8.49 -2.96
C GLU A 229 1.88 -9.06 -4.19
N GLY A 230 2.06 -8.23 -5.21
CA GLY A 230 2.70 -8.63 -6.46
C GLY A 230 4.19 -8.94 -6.26
N VAL A 231 4.90 -8.16 -5.44
CA VAL A 231 6.30 -8.46 -5.09
C VAL A 231 6.38 -9.78 -4.34
N ALA A 232 5.56 -9.98 -3.30
CA ALA A 232 5.53 -11.23 -2.53
C ALA A 232 5.25 -12.44 -3.42
N SER A 233 4.28 -12.31 -4.35
CA SER A 233 3.93 -13.37 -5.29
C SER A 233 5.09 -13.75 -6.21
N TYR A 234 5.78 -12.77 -6.83
CA TYR A 234 6.91 -13.05 -7.70
C TYR A 234 8.10 -13.65 -6.94
N VAL A 235 8.42 -13.14 -5.74
CA VAL A 235 9.51 -13.71 -4.94
C VAL A 235 9.22 -15.18 -4.61
N LYS A 236 7.98 -15.53 -4.25
CA LYS A 236 7.62 -16.94 -3.98
C LYS A 236 7.73 -17.85 -5.20
N GLN A 237 7.49 -17.33 -6.39
CA GLN A 237 7.50 -18.12 -7.63
C GLN A 237 8.90 -18.28 -8.22
N LEU A 238 9.80 -17.32 -8.03
CA LEU A 238 11.11 -17.30 -8.66
C LEU A 238 12.17 -17.79 -7.67
N LYS A 239 12.71 -19.00 -7.89
CA LYS A 239 13.85 -19.51 -7.11
C LYS A 239 15.04 -18.55 -7.24
N GLY A 240 15.72 -18.26 -6.14
CA GLY A 240 16.81 -17.30 -6.11
C GLY A 240 16.36 -15.82 -6.15
N ALA A 241 15.06 -15.53 -6.01
CA ALA A 241 14.58 -14.15 -5.99
C ALA A 241 14.89 -13.43 -4.68
N ILE A 242 15.08 -12.12 -4.80
CA ILE A 242 15.05 -11.13 -3.72
C ILE A 242 14.05 -10.03 -4.07
N GLY A 243 13.25 -9.64 -3.10
CA GLY A 243 12.34 -8.49 -3.19
C GLY A 243 12.30 -7.73 -1.87
N TYR A 244 11.44 -6.71 -1.78
CA TYR A 244 11.18 -5.97 -0.55
C TYR A 244 9.68 -5.78 -0.39
N VAL A 245 9.17 -6.03 0.80
CA VAL A 245 7.76 -5.88 1.17
C VAL A 245 7.64 -5.33 2.58
N GLU A 246 6.45 -4.89 2.97
CA GLU A 246 6.14 -4.65 4.37
C GLU A 246 6.09 -6.00 5.12
N LEU A 247 6.50 -6.00 6.40
CA LEU A 247 6.69 -7.21 7.20
C LEU A 247 5.47 -8.13 7.27
N SER A 248 4.26 -7.60 7.33
CA SER A 248 3.05 -8.43 7.42
C SER A 248 2.88 -9.33 6.20
N TYR A 249 3.27 -8.87 5.02
CA TYR A 249 3.28 -9.70 3.80
C TYR A 249 4.28 -10.84 3.88
N ALA A 250 5.46 -10.58 4.44
CA ALA A 250 6.45 -11.64 4.66
C ALA A 250 5.92 -12.71 5.62
N LEU A 251 5.31 -12.30 6.73
CA LEU A 251 4.77 -13.20 7.75
C LEU A 251 3.56 -13.99 7.23
N GLN A 252 2.57 -13.33 6.63
CA GLN A 252 1.37 -13.97 6.10
C GLN A 252 1.68 -14.98 5.00
N ASN A 253 2.70 -14.69 4.19
CA ASN A 253 3.15 -15.57 3.11
C ASN A 253 4.23 -16.56 3.53
N LYS A 254 4.65 -16.58 4.82
CA LYS A 254 5.70 -17.45 5.37
C LYS A 254 7.01 -17.36 4.58
N MET A 255 7.40 -16.12 4.22
CA MET A 255 8.59 -15.86 3.42
C MET A 255 9.83 -15.76 4.31
N ALA A 256 10.96 -16.25 3.84
CA ALA A 256 12.25 -15.94 4.45
C ALA A 256 12.55 -14.45 4.24
N HIS A 257 12.89 -13.76 5.33
CA HIS A 257 13.32 -12.36 5.32
C HIS A 257 14.72 -12.24 5.93
N ALA A 258 15.47 -11.22 5.55
CA ALA A 258 16.82 -11.00 6.04
C ALA A 258 16.83 -10.25 7.37
N ALA A 259 17.85 -10.52 8.19
CA ALA A 259 18.31 -9.59 9.22
C ALA A 259 19.16 -8.51 8.56
N MET A 260 19.04 -7.26 9.01
CA MET A 260 19.80 -6.14 8.48
C MET A 260 20.81 -5.60 9.50
N GLN A 261 21.98 -5.18 9.01
CA GLN A 261 22.89 -4.39 9.82
C GLN A 261 22.42 -2.92 9.81
N ASN A 262 22.25 -2.33 11.00
CA ASN A 262 21.85 -0.94 11.13
C ASN A 262 23.06 0.02 11.23
N SER A 263 22.80 1.34 11.33
CA SER A 263 23.84 2.38 11.43
C SER A 263 24.75 2.27 12.65
N ALA A 264 24.31 1.58 13.72
CA ALA A 264 25.12 1.27 14.90
C ALA A 264 26.00 0.01 14.71
N GLY A 265 25.95 -0.66 13.55
CA GLY A 265 26.66 -1.91 13.28
C GLY A 265 26.00 -3.15 13.88
N ALA A 266 24.85 -3.03 14.52
CA ALA A 266 24.12 -4.14 15.11
C ALA A 266 23.30 -4.91 14.06
N TRP A 267 23.21 -6.24 14.20
CA TRP A 267 22.31 -7.08 13.42
C TRP A 267 20.93 -7.08 14.06
N VAL A 268 19.93 -6.56 13.33
CA VAL A 268 18.57 -6.38 13.82
C VAL A 268 17.60 -7.27 13.05
N GLN A 269 16.62 -7.83 13.77
CA GLN A 269 15.47 -8.52 13.19
C GLN A 269 14.29 -7.54 13.03
N PRO A 270 13.52 -7.66 11.95
CA PRO A 270 12.33 -6.83 11.78
C PRO A 270 11.21 -7.30 12.72
N ASN A 271 10.78 -6.43 13.61
CA ASN A 271 9.67 -6.66 14.51
C ASN A 271 9.14 -5.33 15.08
N ALA A 272 8.02 -5.38 15.78
CA ALA A 272 7.40 -4.18 16.34
C ALA A 272 8.34 -3.37 17.27
N ALA A 273 9.17 -4.05 18.06
CA ALA A 273 10.11 -3.37 18.96
C ALA A 273 11.21 -2.62 18.18
N SER A 274 11.76 -3.22 17.12
CA SER A 274 12.79 -2.57 16.30
C SER A 274 12.25 -1.43 15.46
N PHE A 275 10.99 -1.48 15.05
CA PHE A 275 10.31 -0.35 14.39
C PHE A 275 10.02 0.78 15.38
N ALA A 276 9.56 0.44 16.58
CA ALA A 276 9.34 1.42 17.66
C ALA A 276 10.64 2.12 18.07
N ALA A 277 11.76 1.38 18.15
CA ALA A 277 13.07 1.96 18.45
C ALA A 277 13.49 2.99 17.39
N ALA A 278 13.31 2.69 16.12
CA ALA A 278 13.57 3.64 15.04
C ALA A 278 12.65 4.87 15.13
N ALA A 279 11.36 4.68 15.37
CA ALA A 279 10.38 5.76 15.49
C ALA A 279 10.63 6.67 16.67
N ALA A 280 11.10 6.13 17.80
CA ALA A 280 11.39 6.89 19.02
C ALA A 280 12.58 7.87 18.85
N SER A 281 13.46 7.60 17.89
CA SER A 281 14.59 8.50 17.57
C SER A 281 14.21 9.70 16.70
N ALA A 282 12.97 9.75 16.20
CA ALA A 282 12.53 10.73 15.24
C ALA A 282 11.97 11.99 15.91
N ASP A 283 12.32 13.16 15.36
CA ASP A 283 11.85 14.45 15.88
C ASP A 283 10.48 14.83 15.30
N TRP A 284 9.46 14.11 15.70
CA TRP A 284 8.07 14.34 15.28
C TRP A 284 7.55 15.72 15.66
N LYS A 285 7.98 16.23 16.83
CA LYS A 285 7.48 17.48 17.40
C LYS A 285 7.84 18.70 16.55
N ASN A 286 9.04 18.71 15.98
CA ASN A 286 9.55 19.82 15.20
C ASN A 286 9.41 19.59 13.68
N SER A 287 8.82 18.48 13.28
CA SER A 287 8.57 18.14 11.86
C SER A 287 7.35 18.91 11.35
N GLN A 288 7.57 19.84 10.42
CA GLN A 288 6.48 20.56 9.77
C GLN A 288 5.58 19.58 8.98
N ASP A 289 4.27 19.63 9.25
CA ASP A 289 3.28 18.77 8.60
C ASP A 289 3.64 17.27 8.64
N PHE A 290 4.36 16.83 9.68
CA PHE A 290 4.86 15.46 9.84
C PHE A 290 5.72 14.98 8.64
N ASN A 291 6.34 15.88 7.89
CA ASN A 291 7.21 15.51 6.78
C ASN A 291 8.52 14.92 7.29
N LEU A 292 8.49 13.64 7.64
CA LEU A 292 9.60 12.94 8.26
C LEU A 292 9.76 11.53 7.68
N VAL A 293 11.01 11.15 7.39
CA VAL A 293 11.41 9.83 6.90
C VAL A 293 12.39 9.22 7.89
N ILE A 294 12.03 8.08 8.46
CA ILE A 294 12.73 7.44 9.57
C ILE A 294 13.60 6.24 9.16
N THR A 295 14.02 6.18 7.90
CA THR A 295 14.99 5.18 7.43
C THR A 295 16.40 5.52 7.95
N ASP A 296 17.20 4.50 8.21
CA ASP A 296 18.55 4.58 8.77
C ASP A 296 18.61 5.33 10.12
N ALA A 297 17.57 5.13 10.91
CA ALA A 297 17.45 5.74 12.23
C ALA A 297 18.56 5.26 13.17
N PRO A 298 19.08 6.15 14.05
CA PRO A 298 20.12 5.79 15.01
C PRO A 298 19.60 4.81 16.07
N GLY A 299 20.54 4.13 16.76
CA GLY A 299 20.26 3.20 17.85
C GLY A 299 20.48 1.75 17.49
N ALA A 300 21.03 0.98 18.44
CA ALA A 300 21.43 -0.40 18.22
C ALA A 300 20.25 -1.35 17.92
N GLU A 301 19.04 -1.00 18.33
CA GLU A 301 17.84 -1.81 18.13
C GLU A 301 16.98 -1.35 16.94
N SER A 302 17.32 -0.22 16.31
CA SER A 302 16.52 0.38 15.25
C SER A 302 16.57 -0.45 13.96
N TRP A 303 15.39 -0.81 13.43
CA TRP A 303 15.30 -1.41 12.10
C TRP A 303 15.63 -0.37 11.02
N PRO A 304 16.58 -0.64 10.10
CA PRO A 304 17.10 0.41 9.23
C PRO A 304 16.13 0.87 8.14
N ILE A 305 15.14 0.05 7.77
CA ILE A 305 14.16 0.43 6.73
C ILE A 305 12.77 0.55 7.36
N THR A 306 12.70 1.31 8.45
CA THR A 306 11.43 1.63 9.10
C THR A 306 10.72 2.72 8.31
N ALA A 307 9.43 2.56 8.11
CA ALA A 307 8.58 3.45 7.33
C ALA A 307 7.33 3.85 8.11
N THR A 308 6.90 5.10 7.89
CA THR A 308 5.62 5.63 8.40
C THR A 308 4.62 5.66 7.26
N ASN A 309 3.41 5.22 7.53
CA ASN A 309 2.27 5.47 6.67
C ASN A 309 1.54 6.73 7.10
N PHE A 310 1.18 7.57 6.15
CA PHE A 310 0.46 8.83 6.34
C PHE A 310 -0.92 8.73 5.73
N ILE A 311 -1.92 9.24 6.45
CA ILE A 311 -3.23 9.53 5.90
C ILE A 311 -3.23 10.94 5.36
N LEU A 312 -3.79 11.12 4.17
CA LEU A 312 -3.92 12.37 3.46
C LEU A 312 -5.41 12.72 3.37
N MET A 313 -5.78 13.93 3.77
CA MET A 313 -7.17 14.41 3.71
C MET A 313 -7.22 15.82 3.12
N ARG A 314 -8.36 16.17 2.54
CA ARG A 314 -8.60 17.52 2.03
C ARG A 314 -9.00 18.46 3.16
N LYS A 315 -8.41 19.66 3.20
CA LYS A 315 -8.84 20.74 4.13
C LYS A 315 -10.30 21.14 3.88
N GLN A 316 -10.73 21.08 2.63
CA GLN A 316 -12.10 21.31 2.22
C GLN A 316 -12.62 20.03 1.54
N PRO A 317 -13.28 19.14 2.30
CA PRO A 317 -13.81 17.89 1.75
C PRO A 317 -14.99 18.18 0.82
N ARG A 318 -15.28 17.23 -0.07
CA ARG A 318 -16.45 17.30 -0.97
C ARG A 318 -17.75 17.08 -0.19
N ASP A 319 -17.70 16.15 0.76
CA ASP A 319 -18.76 15.86 1.70
C ASP A 319 -18.19 15.92 3.13
N ALA A 320 -18.82 16.72 3.98
CA ALA A 320 -18.37 16.91 5.36
C ALA A 320 -18.73 15.72 6.25
N ALA A 321 -19.81 15.00 5.95
CA ALA A 321 -20.24 13.82 6.71
C ALA A 321 -19.29 12.65 6.45
N ASP A 322 -18.94 12.38 5.17
CA ASP A 322 -17.99 11.34 4.79
C ASP A 322 -16.59 11.63 5.33
N ALA A 323 -16.15 12.89 5.26
CA ALA A 323 -14.85 13.27 5.84
C ALA A 323 -14.81 13.12 7.36
N LYS A 324 -15.91 13.45 8.06
CA LYS A 324 -16.04 13.21 9.50
C LYS A 324 -15.98 11.71 9.80
N ALA A 325 -16.74 10.90 9.09
CA ALA A 325 -16.73 9.45 9.25
C ALA A 325 -15.35 8.85 8.98
N ALA A 326 -14.61 9.38 7.98
CA ALA A 326 -13.23 8.97 7.68
C ALA A 326 -12.24 9.34 8.80
N LEU A 327 -12.47 10.43 9.55
CA LEU A 327 -11.67 10.81 10.72
C LEU A 327 -12.02 9.99 11.96
N GLU A 328 -13.22 9.47 12.05
CA GLU A 328 -13.69 8.60 13.14
C GLU A 328 -13.22 7.15 12.92
N PHE A 329 -12.94 6.75 11.69
CA PHE A 329 -12.33 5.49 11.31
C PHE A 329 -10.85 5.44 11.68
#